data_549ec8f71e1ce4164e0f4edc2b7c7957
#
_entry.id   549ec8f71e1ce4164e0f4edc2b7c7957
#
_cell.length_a   1.000
_cell.length_b   1.000
_cell.length_c   1.000
_cell.angle_alpha   90.00
_cell.angle_beta   90.00
_cell.angle_gamma   90.00
#
_symmetry.space_group_name_H-M   'P 1'
#
loop_
_entity.id
_entity.type
_entity.pdbx_description
1 polymer ?
#
loop_
_entity_poly.entity_id
_entity_poly.type
_entity_poly.pdbx_seq_one_letter_code
_entity_poly.pdbx_strand_id
1 'polypeptide(L)'
;MVIRDSPTTACDPSGPVLAELVTRSIEVKAAVVTEDLREAGLREILNYGHTFGHAIEQVEDYRWRHGEAVSVGMVYAAELACLAGLLTEAEVAEHRRILAAVGLPTAYRIGPEVDREARWAALATAMGRDKKARGSTLRFVVLAGVGEAPPPARPGGRRLAAHSRPRPVHTS
;
A
#
# COMPACT_ATOMS: atom_id res chain seq x y z
N MET A 1 6.71 12.17 10.15
CA MET A 1 6.42 13.57 10.44
C MET A 1 6.93 14.50 9.36
N VAL A 2 8.12 14.31 8.78
CA VAL A 2 8.73 15.25 7.80
C VAL A 2 7.79 15.64 6.64
N ILE A 3 7.17 14.67 5.93
CA ILE A 3 6.23 14.96 4.82
C ILE A 3 4.97 15.66 5.32
N ARG A 4 4.49 15.29 6.50
CA ARG A 4 3.27 15.86 7.09
C ARG A 4 3.42 17.36 7.37
N ASP A 5 4.60 17.76 7.84
CA ASP A 5 4.85 19.12 8.32
C ASP A 5 5.40 20.05 7.22
N SER A 6 6.01 19.48 6.17
CA SER A 6 6.65 20.24 5.08
C SER A 6 6.58 19.49 3.72
N PRO A 7 5.39 19.29 3.15
CA PRO A 7 5.23 18.49 1.92
C PRO A 7 5.94 19.11 0.71
N THR A 8 5.98 20.42 0.59
CA THR A 8 6.63 21.11 -0.53
C THR A 8 8.14 20.94 -0.51
N THR A 9 8.76 21.02 0.67
CA THR A 9 10.20 20.81 0.82
C THR A 9 10.58 19.33 0.66
N ALA A 10 9.66 18.42 0.95
CA ALA A 10 9.84 16.99 0.73
C ALA A 10 9.93 16.61 -0.76
N CYS A 11 9.39 17.45 -1.65
CA CYS A 11 9.42 17.25 -3.10
C CYS A 11 10.57 17.99 -3.81
N ASP A 12 11.36 18.77 -3.09
CA ASP A 12 12.52 19.47 -3.66
C ASP A 12 13.69 18.47 -3.85
N PRO A 13 14.08 18.16 -5.12
CA PRO A 13 15.13 17.18 -5.39
C PRO A 13 16.53 17.62 -4.92
N SER A 14 16.73 18.91 -4.71
CA SER A 14 17.99 19.48 -4.19
C SER A 14 17.92 19.79 -2.71
N GLY A 15 16.76 19.59 -2.08
CA GLY A 15 16.52 19.96 -0.69
C GLY A 15 17.02 18.92 0.32
N PRO A 16 17.44 19.37 1.51
CA PRO A 16 17.93 18.47 2.56
C PRO A 16 16.82 17.54 3.09
N VAL A 17 15.56 17.94 2.98
CA VAL A 17 14.41 17.15 3.45
C VAL A 17 14.26 15.88 2.65
N LEU A 18 14.39 15.93 1.31
CA LEU A 18 14.33 14.73 0.47
C LEU A 18 15.52 13.80 0.77
N ALA A 19 16.72 14.35 0.94
CA ALA A 19 17.91 13.57 1.31
C ALA A 19 17.69 12.84 2.65
N GLU A 20 17.12 13.50 3.64
CA GLU A 20 16.78 12.91 4.94
C GLU A 20 15.74 11.78 4.78
N LEU A 21 14.68 11.99 3.99
CA LEU A 21 13.65 10.96 3.73
C LEU A 21 14.25 9.72 3.07
N VAL A 22 15.13 9.90 2.08
CA VAL A 22 15.84 8.82 1.40
C VAL A 22 16.72 8.05 2.39
N THR A 23 17.52 8.78 3.20
CA THR A 23 18.39 8.18 4.21
C THR A 23 17.59 7.34 5.20
N ARG A 24 16.53 7.90 5.80
CA ARG A 24 15.65 7.16 6.73
C ARG A 24 15.00 5.94 6.09
N SER A 25 14.60 6.04 4.82
CA SER A 25 14.01 4.91 4.10
C SER A 25 15.03 3.77 3.91
N ILE A 26 16.28 4.13 3.61
CA ILE A 26 17.40 3.16 3.50
C ILE A 26 17.68 2.52 4.86
N GLU A 27 17.73 3.30 5.92
CA GLU A 27 17.98 2.82 7.29
C GLU A 27 16.90 1.82 7.73
N VAL A 28 15.61 2.15 7.54
CA VAL A 28 14.49 1.25 7.86
C VAL A 28 14.59 -0.03 7.05
N LYS A 29 14.85 0.07 5.74
CA LYS A 29 15.01 -1.11 4.89
C LYS A 29 16.21 -1.96 5.32
N ALA A 30 17.34 -1.35 5.62
CA ALA A 30 18.54 -2.05 6.08
C ALA A 30 18.29 -2.77 7.42
N ALA A 31 17.65 -2.09 8.38
CA ALA A 31 17.30 -2.69 9.67
C ALA A 31 16.40 -3.91 9.49
N VAL A 32 15.31 -3.77 8.73
CA VAL A 32 14.37 -4.88 8.46
C VAL A 32 15.05 -6.05 7.76
N VAL A 33 15.90 -5.78 6.75
CA VAL A 33 16.60 -6.84 6.03
C VAL A 33 17.65 -7.55 6.90
N THR A 34 18.34 -6.80 7.76
CA THR A 34 19.35 -7.36 8.67
C THR A 34 18.72 -8.21 9.75
N GLU A 35 17.59 -7.78 10.31
CA GLU A 35 16.87 -8.52 11.35
C GLU A 35 16.22 -9.78 10.79
N ASP A 36 15.74 -9.75 9.55
CA ASP A 36 15.06 -10.88 8.89
C ASP A 36 15.93 -11.54 7.80
N LEU A 37 17.18 -11.85 8.12
CA LEU A 37 18.06 -12.60 7.22
C LEU A 37 17.53 -14.02 6.90
N ARG A 38 16.60 -14.53 7.70
CA ARG A 38 16.02 -15.88 7.58
C ARG A 38 14.57 -15.88 7.07
N GLU A 39 14.08 -14.77 6.52
CA GLU A 39 12.72 -14.63 5.97
C GLU A 39 11.61 -15.02 6.97
N ALA A 40 11.76 -14.64 8.24
CA ALA A 40 10.80 -14.93 9.31
C ALA A 40 9.48 -14.12 9.19
N GLY A 41 9.33 -13.31 8.12
CA GLY A 41 8.12 -12.57 7.80
C GLY A 41 8.19 -11.06 8.05
N LEU A 42 9.23 -10.54 8.70
CA LEU A 42 9.37 -9.12 8.95
C LEU A 42 9.55 -8.33 7.65
N ARG A 43 10.20 -8.90 6.64
CA ARG A 43 10.34 -8.28 5.31
C ARG A 43 9.01 -7.99 4.61
N GLU A 44 7.94 -8.68 5.00
CA GLU A 44 6.60 -8.43 4.41
C GLU A 44 6.15 -6.99 4.66
N ILE A 45 6.59 -6.33 5.75
CA ILE A 45 6.21 -4.94 6.04
C ILE A 45 6.68 -3.96 4.95
N LEU A 46 7.76 -4.27 4.25
CA LEU A 46 8.27 -3.47 3.14
C LEU A 46 7.35 -3.50 1.91
N ASN A 47 6.39 -4.42 1.89
CA ASN A 47 5.43 -4.59 0.79
C ASN A 47 4.07 -3.90 1.09
N TYR A 48 4.02 -2.94 2.03
CA TYR A 48 2.81 -2.15 2.26
C TYR A 48 2.35 -1.46 0.98
N GLY A 49 1.10 -1.73 0.57
CA GLY A 49 0.53 -1.24 -0.69
C GLY A 49 0.91 -2.03 -1.96
N HIS A 50 1.92 -2.87 -1.92
CA HIS A 50 2.45 -3.52 -3.13
C HIS A 50 1.49 -4.54 -3.76
N THR A 51 0.68 -5.26 -2.97
CA THR A 51 -0.26 -6.26 -3.51
C THR A 51 -1.22 -5.66 -4.54
N PHE A 52 -1.83 -4.52 -4.22
CA PHE A 52 -2.71 -3.82 -5.15
C PHE A 52 -1.92 -2.96 -6.16
N GLY A 53 -0.81 -2.36 -5.74
CA GLY A 53 0.06 -1.58 -6.61
C GLY A 53 0.58 -2.40 -7.80
N HIS A 54 1.13 -3.58 -7.57
CA HIS A 54 1.60 -4.48 -8.65
C HIS A 54 0.45 -4.94 -9.55
N ALA A 55 -0.77 -5.13 -9.02
CA ALA A 55 -1.93 -5.46 -9.83
C ALA A 55 -2.28 -4.30 -10.78
N ILE A 56 -2.20 -3.05 -10.32
CA ILE A 56 -2.39 -1.87 -11.16
C ILE A 56 -1.32 -1.84 -12.25
N GLU A 57 -0.04 -1.97 -11.90
CA GLU A 57 1.07 -1.97 -12.86
C GLU A 57 0.84 -3.01 -13.96
N GLN A 58 0.47 -4.24 -13.57
CA GLN A 58 0.25 -5.34 -14.51
C GLN A 58 -0.97 -5.09 -15.43
N VAL A 59 -2.09 -4.62 -14.89
CA VAL A 59 -3.33 -4.38 -15.65
C VAL A 59 -3.20 -3.16 -16.57
N GLU A 60 -2.34 -2.21 -16.21
CA GLU A 60 -2.05 -1.00 -16.98
C GLU A 60 -0.81 -1.14 -17.87
N ASP A 61 -0.33 -2.36 -18.10
CA ASP A 61 0.86 -2.64 -18.94
C ASP A 61 2.07 -1.80 -18.53
N TYR A 62 2.29 -1.62 -17.21
CA TYR A 62 3.40 -0.86 -16.62
C TYR A 62 3.48 0.62 -17.08
N ARG A 63 2.36 1.20 -17.52
CA ARG A 63 2.28 2.63 -17.88
C ARG A 63 2.25 3.53 -16.64
N TRP A 64 1.86 3.02 -15.48
CA TRP A 64 1.94 3.71 -14.22
C TRP A 64 3.35 3.64 -13.66
N ARG A 65 3.79 4.73 -13.05
CA ARG A 65 5.04 4.70 -12.26
C ARG A 65 4.81 3.85 -11.00
N HIS A 66 5.82 3.06 -10.64
CA HIS A 66 5.74 2.18 -9.47
C HIS A 66 5.25 2.90 -8.21
N GLY A 67 5.84 4.04 -7.86
CA GLY A 67 5.44 4.81 -6.68
C GLY A 67 3.98 5.30 -6.72
N GLU A 68 3.46 5.63 -7.89
CA GLU A 68 2.05 6.03 -8.07
C GLU A 68 1.12 4.84 -7.83
N ALA A 69 1.43 3.68 -8.39
CA ALA A 69 0.64 2.46 -8.20
C ALA A 69 0.67 2.00 -6.74
N VAL A 70 1.85 2.03 -6.10
CA VAL A 70 2.01 1.69 -4.68
C VAL A 70 1.28 2.68 -3.78
N SER A 71 1.27 3.98 -4.10
CA SER A 71 0.51 4.99 -3.36
C SER A 71 -0.98 4.65 -3.29
N VAL A 72 -1.58 4.30 -4.42
CA VAL A 72 -2.98 3.83 -4.47
C VAL A 72 -3.13 2.54 -3.67
N GLY A 73 -2.17 1.64 -3.77
CA GLY A 73 -2.15 0.38 -3.02
C GLY A 73 -2.07 0.59 -1.50
N MET A 74 -1.34 1.60 -1.03
CA MET A 74 -1.28 1.96 0.39
C MET A 74 -2.63 2.44 0.91
N VAL A 75 -3.33 3.29 0.15
CA VAL A 75 -4.69 3.73 0.49
C VAL A 75 -5.65 2.54 0.52
N TYR A 76 -5.56 1.65 -0.46
CA TYR A 76 -6.39 0.44 -0.50
C TYR A 76 -6.14 -0.46 0.73
N ALA A 77 -4.89 -0.67 1.12
CA ALA A 77 -4.53 -1.44 2.31
C ALA A 77 -5.03 -0.76 3.61
N ALA A 78 -4.98 0.57 3.68
CA ALA A 78 -5.51 1.34 4.80
C ALA A 78 -7.03 1.22 4.92
N GLU A 79 -7.77 1.27 3.80
CA GLU A 79 -9.22 1.02 3.76
C GLU A 79 -9.57 -0.39 4.24
N LEU A 80 -8.82 -1.41 3.80
CA LEU A 80 -9.00 -2.79 4.29
C LEU A 80 -8.75 -2.89 5.79
N ALA A 81 -7.72 -2.20 6.31
CA ALA A 81 -7.42 -2.15 7.73
C ALA A 81 -8.55 -1.47 8.53
N CYS A 82 -9.12 -0.39 7.99
CA CYS A 82 -10.26 0.29 8.59
C CYS A 82 -11.50 -0.62 8.65
N LEU A 83 -11.83 -1.29 7.55
CA LEU A 83 -12.92 -2.27 7.51
C LEU A 83 -12.73 -3.44 8.51
N ALA A 84 -11.47 -3.75 8.82
CA ALA A 84 -11.12 -4.76 9.81
C ALA A 84 -11.05 -4.22 11.25
N GLY A 85 -11.29 -2.93 11.47
CA GLY A 85 -11.21 -2.28 12.77
C GLY A 85 -9.78 -2.10 13.30
N LEU A 86 -8.78 -2.15 12.42
CA LEU A 86 -7.36 -1.95 12.76
C LEU A 86 -6.93 -0.49 12.64
N LEU A 87 -7.56 0.26 11.74
CA LEU A 87 -7.38 1.70 11.57
C LEU A 87 -8.72 2.41 11.70
N THR A 88 -8.67 3.67 12.05
CA THR A 88 -9.81 4.59 12.07
C THR A 88 -9.97 5.27 10.70
N GLU A 89 -11.16 5.80 10.41
CA GLU A 89 -11.40 6.62 9.21
C GLU A 89 -10.47 7.86 9.16
N ALA A 90 -10.17 8.45 10.31
CA ALA A 90 -9.24 9.58 10.42
C ALA A 90 -7.82 9.20 9.97
N GLU A 91 -7.34 8.00 10.31
CA GLU A 91 -6.04 7.49 9.88
C GLU A 91 -6.02 7.21 8.37
N VAL A 92 -7.10 6.69 7.80
CA VAL A 92 -7.23 6.52 6.34
C VAL A 92 -7.23 7.88 5.64
N ALA A 93 -7.96 8.86 6.17
CA ALA A 93 -7.96 10.23 5.64
C ALA A 93 -6.56 10.86 5.69
N GLU A 94 -5.81 10.62 6.75
CA GLU A 94 -4.43 11.11 6.89
C GLU A 94 -3.49 10.45 5.86
N HIS A 95 -3.63 9.15 5.56
CA HIS A 95 -2.91 8.50 4.45
C HIS A 95 -3.14 9.25 3.13
N ARG A 96 -4.40 9.51 2.81
CA ARG A 96 -4.76 10.25 1.58
C ARG A 96 -4.17 11.64 1.57
N ARG A 97 -4.27 12.36 2.70
CA ARG A 97 -3.76 13.72 2.84
C ARG A 97 -2.25 13.79 2.61
N ILE A 98 -1.48 12.88 3.23
CA ILE A 98 -0.01 12.86 3.13
C ILE A 98 0.42 12.54 1.69
N LEU A 99 -0.18 11.52 1.07
CA LEU A 99 0.16 11.11 -0.29
C LEU A 99 -0.20 12.21 -1.31
N ALA A 100 -1.39 12.80 -1.19
CA ALA A 100 -1.82 13.89 -2.05
C ALA A 100 -0.94 15.15 -1.88
N ALA A 101 -0.47 15.44 -0.67
CA ALA A 101 0.37 16.60 -0.40
C ALA A 101 1.73 16.56 -1.13
N VAL A 102 2.20 15.37 -1.51
CA VAL A 102 3.42 15.17 -2.32
C VAL A 102 3.09 14.83 -3.79
N GLY A 103 1.86 15.08 -4.22
CA GLY A 103 1.45 14.90 -5.63
C GLY A 103 1.20 13.46 -6.05
N LEU A 104 1.14 12.52 -5.12
CA LEU A 104 0.86 11.12 -5.43
C LEU A 104 -0.66 10.85 -5.55
N PRO A 105 -1.09 9.97 -6.47
CA PRO A 105 -2.49 9.59 -6.60
C PRO A 105 -2.95 8.78 -5.38
N THR A 106 -4.18 9.03 -4.94
CA THR A 106 -4.81 8.35 -3.80
C THR A 106 -5.98 7.46 -4.20
N ALA A 107 -6.26 7.37 -5.50
CA ALA A 107 -7.34 6.56 -6.04
C ALA A 107 -6.96 6.02 -7.42
N TYR A 108 -7.38 4.79 -7.71
CA TYR A 108 -7.32 4.24 -9.05
C TYR A 108 -8.53 4.71 -9.84
N ARG A 109 -8.30 5.66 -10.75
CA ARG A 109 -9.35 6.23 -11.58
C ARG A 109 -9.46 5.44 -12.88
N ILE A 110 -10.66 4.99 -13.16
CA ILE A 110 -11.03 4.29 -14.39
C ILE A 110 -11.80 5.29 -15.27
N GLY A 111 -11.39 5.41 -16.53
CA GLY A 111 -12.10 6.26 -17.50
C GLY A 111 -13.55 5.79 -17.70
N PRO A 112 -14.46 6.68 -18.16
CA PRO A 112 -15.86 6.36 -18.35
C PRO A 112 -16.11 5.26 -19.40
N GLU A 113 -15.19 5.10 -20.35
CA GLU A 113 -15.24 4.11 -21.44
C GLU A 113 -14.87 2.68 -20.98
N VAL A 114 -14.36 2.52 -19.76
CA VAL A 114 -13.85 1.24 -19.28
C VAL A 114 -14.92 0.53 -18.46
N ASP A 115 -15.20 -0.72 -18.79
CA ASP A 115 -16.05 -1.59 -17.98
C ASP A 115 -15.40 -1.79 -16.59
N ARG A 116 -16.06 -1.28 -15.56
CA ARG A 116 -15.58 -1.32 -14.18
C ARG A 116 -15.54 -2.74 -13.62
N GLU A 117 -16.50 -3.58 -13.98
CA GLU A 117 -16.52 -4.97 -13.52
C GLU A 117 -15.39 -5.78 -14.15
N ALA A 118 -15.21 -5.65 -15.46
CA ALA A 118 -14.12 -6.31 -16.17
C ALA A 118 -12.76 -5.84 -15.66
N ARG A 119 -12.60 -4.54 -15.39
CA ARG A 119 -11.37 -3.98 -14.84
C ARG A 119 -11.08 -4.51 -13.43
N TRP A 120 -12.10 -4.58 -12.59
CA TRP A 120 -11.95 -5.15 -11.25
C TRP A 120 -11.59 -6.65 -11.31
N ALA A 121 -12.23 -7.41 -12.19
CA ALA A 121 -11.91 -8.82 -12.38
C ALA A 121 -10.45 -9.04 -12.83
N ALA A 122 -9.93 -8.16 -13.69
CA ALA A 122 -8.53 -8.17 -14.11
C ALA A 122 -7.58 -7.89 -12.94
N LEU A 123 -7.86 -6.87 -12.12
CA LEU A 123 -7.08 -6.55 -10.91
C LEU A 123 -7.13 -7.71 -9.90
N ALA A 124 -8.30 -8.29 -9.65
CA ALA A 124 -8.44 -9.43 -8.75
C ALA A 124 -7.64 -10.65 -9.24
N THR A 125 -7.64 -10.88 -10.55
CA THR A 125 -6.85 -11.94 -11.20
C THR A 125 -5.35 -11.68 -11.04
N ALA A 126 -4.91 -10.44 -11.27
CA ALA A 126 -3.51 -10.05 -11.12
C ALA A 126 -3.03 -10.25 -9.67
N MET A 127 -3.79 -9.79 -8.68
CA MET A 127 -3.50 -10.04 -7.26
C MET A 127 -3.47 -11.55 -6.94
N GLY A 128 -4.35 -12.33 -7.56
CA GLY A 128 -4.42 -13.78 -7.35
C GLY A 128 -3.24 -14.55 -7.94
N ARG A 129 -2.53 -14.02 -8.93
CA ARG A 129 -1.33 -14.66 -9.52
C ARG A 129 -0.14 -14.64 -8.56
N ASP A 130 0.04 -13.57 -7.82
CA ASP A 130 1.05 -13.49 -6.75
C ASP A 130 0.79 -14.52 -5.63
N LYS A 131 -0.49 -14.91 -5.46
CA LYS A 131 -0.96 -15.97 -4.56
C LYS A 131 -0.34 -17.35 -4.85
N LYS A 132 -0.19 -17.72 -6.14
CA LYS A 132 0.35 -19.05 -6.52
C LYS A 132 1.81 -19.23 -6.13
N ALA A 133 2.55 -18.13 -6.01
CA ALA A 133 3.95 -18.14 -5.60
C ALA A 133 4.14 -18.28 -4.08
N ARG A 134 3.12 -17.96 -3.26
CA ARG A 134 3.24 -17.86 -1.78
C ARG A 134 2.19 -18.62 -0.97
N GLY A 135 1.42 -19.53 -1.60
CA GLY A 135 0.35 -20.29 -0.93
C GLY A 135 -1.07 -19.82 -1.29
N SER A 136 -2.10 -20.56 -0.86
CA SER A 136 -3.46 -20.46 -1.41
C SER A 136 -4.30 -19.23 -1.01
N THR A 137 -3.79 -18.28 -0.22
CA THR A 137 -4.57 -17.16 0.33
C THR A 137 -3.99 -15.81 -0.09
N LEU A 138 -4.83 -14.90 -0.61
CA LEU A 138 -4.44 -13.52 -0.89
C LEU A 138 -4.15 -12.80 0.42
N ARG A 139 -2.98 -12.18 0.53
CA ARG A 139 -2.51 -11.47 1.71
C ARG A 139 -2.28 -10.01 1.41
N PHE A 140 -2.65 -9.17 2.36
CA PHE A 140 -2.32 -7.76 2.36
C PHE A 140 -1.48 -7.44 3.60
N VAL A 141 -0.44 -6.67 3.40
CA VAL A 141 0.24 -6.01 4.50
C VAL A 141 -0.63 -4.82 4.90
N VAL A 142 -1.03 -4.78 6.14
CA VAL A 142 -1.86 -3.70 6.71
C VAL A 142 -1.19 -3.14 7.96
N LEU A 143 -1.52 -1.91 8.32
CA LEU A 143 -1.07 -1.27 9.56
C LEU A 143 -2.08 -1.55 10.68
N ALA A 144 -1.58 -1.63 11.91
CA ALA A 144 -2.39 -1.66 13.13
C ALA A 144 -2.43 -0.29 13.83
N GLY A 145 -1.77 0.70 13.25
CA GLY A 145 -1.67 2.09 13.71
C GLY A 145 -0.66 2.83 12.87
N VAL A 146 -0.70 4.16 12.86
CA VAL A 146 0.28 4.98 12.12
C VAL A 146 1.63 4.92 12.83
N GLY A 147 2.64 4.39 12.15
CA GLY A 147 3.98 4.18 12.71
C GLY A 147 4.16 2.87 13.47
N GLU A 148 3.13 2.05 13.54
CA GLU A 148 3.20 0.72 14.14
C GLU A 148 3.09 -0.35 13.06
N ALA A 149 4.16 -1.09 12.83
CA ALA A 149 4.06 -2.33 12.08
C ALA A 149 3.33 -3.36 12.94
N PRO A 150 2.38 -4.13 12.39
CA PRO A 150 1.78 -5.23 13.14
C PRO A 150 2.91 -6.19 13.57
N PRO A 151 2.85 -6.74 14.78
CA PRO A 151 3.80 -7.73 15.22
C PRO A 151 3.85 -8.87 14.17
N PRO A 152 5.03 -9.46 13.91
CA PRO A 152 5.16 -10.56 12.96
C PRO A 152 4.09 -11.60 13.31
N ALA A 153 3.33 -12.02 12.29
CA ALA A 153 2.23 -12.93 12.49
C ALA A 153 2.76 -14.20 13.15
N ARG A 154 2.39 -14.40 14.43
CA ARG A 154 2.55 -15.73 15.04
C ARG A 154 1.83 -16.73 14.14
N PRO A 155 2.33 -17.97 14.01
CA PRO A 155 1.60 -19.01 13.31
C PRO A 155 0.21 -19.12 14.00
N GLY A 156 -0.84 -18.57 13.35
CA GLY A 156 -2.18 -18.41 13.92
C GLY A 156 -2.71 -16.98 13.94
N GLY A 157 -1.93 -15.96 13.57
CA GLY A 157 -2.35 -14.55 13.51
C GLY A 157 -3.46 -14.31 12.47
N ARG A 158 -4.42 -13.46 12.80
CA ARG A 158 -5.60 -13.12 12.01
C ARG A 158 -5.23 -12.80 10.57
N ARG A 159 -5.55 -13.71 9.68
CA ARG A 159 -5.47 -13.53 8.24
C ARG A 159 -6.75 -12.82 7.82
N LEU A 160 -6.66 -11.61 7.29
CA LEU A 160 -7.76 -11.00 6.58
C LEU A 160 -7.95 -11.75 5.26
N ALA A 161 -8.80 -12.77 5.27
CA ALA A 161 -9.29 -13.36 4.05
C ALA A 161 -10.28 -12.35 3.44
N ALA A 162 -9.97 -11.82 2.27
CA ALA A 162 -10.91 -11.02 1.50
C ALA A 162 -12.04 -11.94 1.00
N HIS A 163 -13.03 -12.15 1.87
CA HIS A 163 -14.32 -12.71 1.52
C HIS A 163 -15.28 -11.53 1.47
N SER A 164 -15.40 -10.93 0.34
CA SER A 164 -16.58 -10.22 -0.16
C SER A 164 -16.20 -9.09 -1.12
N ARG A 165 -17.06 -8.89 -2.08
CA ARG A 165 -16.99 -7.82 -3.08
C ARG A 165 -16.79 -6.49 -2.36
N PRO A 166 -15.76 -5.70 -2.71
CA PRO A 166 -15.65 -4.35 -2.20
C PRO A 166 -16.89 -3.57 -2.64
N ARG A 167 -17.53 -2.89 -1.70
CA ARG A 167 -18.55 -1.91 -2.03
C ARG A 167 -17.92 -0.83 -2.91
N PRO A 168 -18.62 -0.37 -3.96
CA PRO A 168 -18.12 0.74 -4.76
C PRO A 168 -17.90 1.94 -3.83
N VAL A 169 -16.69 2.47 -3.83
CA VAL A 169 -16.38 3.71 -3.14
C VAL A 169 -17.13 4.81 -3.88
N HIS A 170 -18.15 5.38 -3.23
CA HIS A 170 -18.88 6.51 -3.77
C HIS A 170 -17.89 7.68 -3.93
N THR A 171 -17.68 8.07 -5.17
CA THR A 171 -17.06 9.35 -5.51
C THR A 171 -18.18 10.39 -5.56
N SER A 172 -18.23 11.28 -4.55
CA SER A 172 -18.84 12.59 -4.69
C SER A 172 -17.86 13.53 -5.35
#